data_1267af4d90a46dcf2528fcbc506ad75e
#
_entry.id   1267af4d90a46dcf2528fcbc506ad75e
#
_cell.length_a   1.000
_cell.length_b   1.000
_cell.length_c   1.000
_cell.angle_alpha   90.00
_cell.angle_beta   90.00
_cell.angle_gamma   90.00
#
_symmetry.space_group_name_H-M   'P 1'
#
loop_
_entity.id
_entity.type
_entity.pdbx_description
1 polymer ?
#
loop_
_entity_poly.entity_id
_entity_poly.type
_entity_poly.pdbx_seq_one_letter_code
_entity_poly.pdbx_strand_id
1 'polypeptide(L)'
;MLTRLLTNPLTTNEMKLAAAELFQADEAQIAEVLLAMKARGETAEEMAGLADYIREAATFPETALPVLDVCGTGGDGANTFNISSTVAFVLAGLNIPVAKHGNRSVSSRSGSADVLESLNIPIVQSHEAMLADLERTNLSFLFAQHIHPVMKHVMPVRKRLATATIFNQIGPLTNPLKPKRQLIGVYHPSLIEKMATAMRHLGVERGMVVHGAGGLDEASLAGRNDVLFFNGDKVARYTVDPLDVGLMRAPLSALQGGTPAENAATLLAVLSGEQGPARDVVLLNAALALCTYGTVQTLREGVAVATASIDEGHAIRVLKQLQRTEVGA
;
A
#
# COMPACT_ATOMS: atom_id res chain seq x y z
N MET A 1 -0.89 12.69 -27.82
CA MET A 1 -1.29 11.32 -27.36
C MET A 1 -2.63 11.32 -26.62
N LEU A 2 -3.02 12.40 -25.97
CA LEU A 2 -4.28 12.47 -25.21
C LEU A 2 -5.52 12.09 -26.04
N THR A 3 -5.60 12.54 -27.30
CA THR A 3 -6.73 12.19 -28.18
C THR A 3 -6.88 10.67 -28.39
N ARG A 4 -5.79 9.90 -28.41
CA ARG A 4 -5.85 8.45 -28.50
C ARG A 4 -6.42 7.81 -27.23
N LEU A 5 -6.13 8.37 -26.06
CA LEU A 5 -6.66 7.89 -24.77
C LEU A 5 -8.19 7.93 -24.71
N LEU A 6 -8.82 8.78 -25.50
CA LEU A 6 -10.28 8.88 -25.52
C LEU A 6 -10.96 7.61 -26.07
N THR A 7 -10.30 6.91 -26.99
CA THR A 7 -10.92 5.80 -27.72
C THR A 7 -10.16 4.48 -27.63
N ASN A 8 -8.83 4.51 -27.44
CA ASN A 8 -7.99 3.32 -27.52
C ASN A 8 -7.08 3.20 -26.29
N PRO A 9 -6.85 1.97 -25.78
CA PRO A 9 -5.84 1.74 -24.76
C PRO A 9 -4.44 2.00 -25.34
N LEU A 10 -3.54 2.41 -24.46
CA LEU A 10 -2.13 2.64 -24.76
C LEU A 10 -1.25 1.56 -24.14
N THR A 11 -0.13 1.26 -24.77
CA THR A 11 0.95 0.47 -24.16
C THR A 11 1.58 1.23 -22.98
N THR A 12 2.35 0.54 -22.15
CA THR A 12 3.03 1.15 -20.99
C THR A 12 3.87 2.37 -21.39
N ASN A 13 4.68 2.25 -22.44
CA ASN A 13 5.53 3.35 -22.90
C ASN A 13 4.73 4.52 -23.50
N GLU A 14 3.70 4.23 -24.28
CA GLU A 14 2.80 5.26 -24.82
C GLU A 14 2.06 5.99 -23.72
N MET A 15 1.56 5.25 -22.71
CA MET A 15 0.88 5.86 -21.56
C MET A 15 1.81 6.73 -20.72
N LYS A 16 3.06 6.32 -20.53
CA LYS A 16 4.07 7.15 -19.85
C LYS A 16 4.30 8.48 -20.58
N LEU A 17 4.38 8.46 -21.90
CA LEU A 17 4.49 9.68 -22.73
C LEU A 17 3.20 10.51 -22.67
N ALA A 18 2.03 9.85 -22.71
CA ALA A 18 0.75 10.53 -22.60
C ALA A 18 0.55 11.16 -21.20
N ALA A 19 1.10 10.57 -20.16
CA ALA A 19 1.07 11.13 -18.81
C ALA A 19 1.79 12.48 -18.74
N ALA A 20 2.92 12.64 -19.42
CA ALA A 20 3.62 13.93 -19.49
C ALA A 20 2.74 15.04 -20.10
N GLU A 21 1.96 14.71 -21.13
CA GLU A 21 0.99 15.65 -21.73
C GLU A 21 -0.20 15.87 -20.78
N LEU A 22 -0.73 14.81 -20.12
CA LEU A 22 -1.88 14.87 -19.23
C LEU A 22 -1.62 15.80 -18.04
N PHE A 23 -0.44 15.71 -17.43
CA PHE A 23 -0.07 16.54 -16.28
C PHE A 23 0.22 18.01 -16.65
N GLN A 24 0.21 18.37 -17.93
CA GLN A 24 0.31 19.74 -18.43
C GLN A 24 -0.99 20.23 -19.09
N ALA A 25 -1.97 19.36 -19.28
CA ALA A 25 -3.23 19.67 -19.92
C ALA A 25 -4.11 20.57 -19.03
N ASP A 26 -5.07 21.25 -19.62
CA ASP A 26 -6.08 21.98 -18.84
C ASP A 26 -7.04 21.03 -18.13
N GLU A 27 -7.77 21.56 -17.15
CA GLU A 27 -8.68 20.76 -16.32
C GLU A 27 -9.82 20.08 -17.10
N ALA A 28 -10.27 20.68 -18.22
CA ALA A 28 -11.32 20.09 -19.04
C ALA A 28 -10.81 18.88 -19.80
N GLN A 29 -9.61 18.99 -20.40
CA GLN A 29 -8.94 17.89 -21.08
C GLN A 29 -8.61 16.75 -20.13
N ILE A 30 -8.11 17.06 -18.91
CA ILE A 30 -7.86 16.02 -17.88
C ILE A 30 -9.16 15.29 -17.55
N ALA A 31 -10.26 16.03 -17.33
CA ALA A 31 -11.55 15.42 -16.99
C ALA A 31 -12.06 14.52 -18.11
N GLU A 32 -11.99 14.98 -19.36
CA GLU A 32 -12.41 14.23 -20.54
C GLU A 32 -11.63 12.92 -20.66
N VAL A 33 -10.31 12.96 -20.57
CA VAL A 33 -9.44 11.77 -20.65
C VAL A 33 -9.75 10.79 -19.55
N LEU A 34 -9.85 11.24 -18.28
CA LEU A 34 -10.13 10.35 -17.15
C LEU A 34 -11.50 9.67 -17.26
N LEU A 35 -12.51 10.39 -17.72
CA LEU A 35 -13.85 9.83 -17.93
C LEU A 35 -13.88 8.84 -19.10
N ALA A 36 -13.19 9.14 -20.20
CA ALA A 36 -13.10 8.25 -21.35
C ALA A 36 -12.36 6.93 -20.98
N MET A 37 -11.22 7.03 -20.28
CA MET A 37 -10.48 5.87 -19.79
C MET A 37 -11.36 5.01 -18.86
N LYS A 38 -12.07 5.63 -17.93
CA LYS A 38 -13.01 4.94 -17.04
C LYS A 38 -14.12 4.24 -17.81
N ALA A 39 -14.72 4.91 -18.81
CA ALA A 39 -15.84 4.36 -19.58
C ALA A 39 -15.48 3.12 -20.38
N ARG A 40 -14.27 3.06 -20.97
CA ARG A 40 -13.79 1.89 -21.71
C ARG A 40 -13.11 0.83 -20.82
N GLY A 41 -12.77 1.18 -19.58
CA GLY A 41 -11.97 0.38 -18.69
C GLY A 41 -10.46 0.61 -18.92
N GLU A 42 -9.75 0.94 -17.85
CA GLU A 42 -8.30 1.12 -17.85
C GLU A 42 -7.59 -0.24 -17.96
N THR A 43 -6.45 -0.30 -18.65
CA THR A 43 -5.63 -1.50 -18.77
C THR A 43 -4.49 -1.54 -17.76
N ALA A 44 -3.88 -2.71 -17.59
CA ALA A 44 -2.71 -2.87 -16.73
C ALA A 44 -1.50 -2.07 -17.26
N GLU A 45 -1.34 -2.02 -18.56
CA GLU A 45 -0.30 -1.25 -19.25
C GLU A 45 -0.44 0.25 -18.99
N GLU A 46 -1.68 0.75 -19.03
CA GLU A 46 -1.96 2.16 -18.74
C GLU A 46 -1.72 2.48 -17.25
N MET A 47 -2.11 1.58 -16.35
CA MET A 47 -1.81 1.73 -14.92
C MET A 47 -0.30 1.79 -14.69
N ALA A 48 0.46 0.89 -15.32
CA ALA A 48 1.92 0.85 -15.21
C ALA A 48 2.57 2.10 -15.79
N GLY A 49 2.19 2.52 -17.01
CA GLY A 49 2.78 3.70 -17.66
C GLY A 49 2.54 5.00 -16.90
N LEU A 50 1.32 5.19 -16.39
CA LEU A 50 1.00 6.35 -15.56
C LEU A 50 1.75 6.34 -14.22
N ALA A 51 1.82 5.18 -13.56
CA ALA A 51 2.56 5.02 -12.31
C ALA A 51 4.06 5.25 -12.50
N ASP A 52 4.64 4.76 -13.59
CA ASP A 52 6.06 4.94 -13.90
C ASP A 52 6.41 6.43 -14.11
N TYR A 53 5.58 7.17 -14.84
CA TYR A 53 5.73 8.61 -14.96
C TYR A 53 5.72 9.33 -13.61
N ILE A 54 4.76 8.98 -12.73
CA ILE A 54 4.64 9.59 -11.40
C ILE A 54 5.86 9.25 -10.53
N ARG A 55 6.38 8.02 -10.59
CA ARG A 55 7.60 7.59 -9.90
C ARG A 55 8.81 8.41 -10.30
N GLU A 56 9.01 8.61 -11.61
CA GLU A 56 10.14 9.39 -12.13
C GLU A 56 10.04 10.87 -11.78
N ALA A 57 8.83 11.43 -11.84
CA ALA A 57 8.59 12.83 -11.48
C ALA A 57 8.85 13.13 -9.99
N ALA A 58 8.93 12.11 -9.14
CA ALA A 58 9.21 12.26 -7.71
C ALA A 58 10.68 12.65 -7.41
N THR A 59 11.62 12.38 -8.34
CA THR A 59 13.07 12.64 -8.17
C THR A 59 13.63 12.16 -6.84
N PHE A 60 13.13 11.00 -6.36
CA PHE A 60 13.53 10.43 -5.07
C PHE A 60 14.89 9.72 -5.20
N PRO A 61 15.80 9.84 -4.20
CA PRO A 61 17.10 9.17 -4.24
C PRO A 61 16.95 7.65 -4.20
N GLU A 62 17.88 6.96 -4.86
CA GLU A 62 17.90 5.50 -4.89
C GLU A 62 18.42 4.90 -3.57
N THR A 63 18.04 3.65 -3.31
CA THR A 63 18.59 2.84 -2.23
C THR A 63 19.04 1.48 -2.75
N ALA A 64 20.11 0.94 -2.16
CA ALA A 64 20.55 -0.43 -2.43
C ALA A 64 19.78 -1.47 -1.59
N LEU A 65 18.96 -1.04 -0.63
CA LEU A 65 18.19 -1.96 0.21
C LEU A 65 17.09 -2.65 -0.60
N PRO A 66 16.88 -3.96 -0.41
CA PRO A 66 15.83 -4.70 -1.08
C PRO A 66 14.46 -4.41 -0.45
N VAL A 67 13.95 -3.21 -0.64
CA VAL A 67 12.74 -2.74 0.01
C VAL A 67 11.49 -3.53 -0.38
N LEU A 68 10.64 -3.74 0.61
CA LEU A 68 9.26 -4.21 0.47
C LEU A 68 8.30 -3.03 0.62
N ASP A 69 7.24 -2.99 -0.19
CA ASP A 69 6.09 -2.13 0.07
C ASP A 69 4.86 -2.98 0.38
N VAL A 70 4.06 -2.50 1.35
CA VAL A 70 2.82 -3.13 1.78
C VAL A 70 1.72 -2.07 1.87
N CYS A 71 0.76 -2.12 0.97
CA CYS A 71 -0.33 -1.14 0.92
C CYS A 71 -1.57 -1.69 0.21
N GLY A 72 -2.69 -1.05 0.41
CA GLY A 72 -3.92 -1.31 -0.33
C GLY A 72 -4.27 -0.15 -1.26
N THR A 73 -5.20 -0.41 -2.19
CA THR A 73 -5.75 0.62 -3.09
C THR A 73 -6.58 1.66 -2.36
N GLY A 74 -7.08 1.31 -1.18
CA GLY A 74 -8.18 2.05 -0.55
C GLY A 74 -9.50 1.82 -1.28
N GLY A 75 -10.54 2.50 -0.81
CA GLY A 75 -11.82 2.53 -1.50
C GLY A 75 -12.74 1.34 -1.22
N ASP A 76 -12.42 0.49 -0.29
CA ASP A 76 -13.19 -0.67 0.16
C ASP A 76 -14.41 -0.27 1.02
N GLY A 77 -14.42 0.93 1.58
CA GLY A 77 -15.50 1.41 2.45
C GLY A 77 -15.59 0.74 3.82
N ALA A 78 -14.68 -0.15 4.16
CA ALA A 78 -14.72 -0.95 5.38
C ALA A 78 -14.39 -0.14 6.63
N ASN A 79 -13.69 0.99 6.50
CA ASN A 79 -13.26 1.85 7.60
C ASN A 79 -12.51 1.07 8.71
N THR A 80 -11.64 0.17 8.34
CA THR A 80 -10.80 -0.57 9.29
C THR A 80 -9.75 0.34 9.93
N PHE A 81 -9.16 -0.09 11.05
CA PHE A 81 -7.94 0.54 11.54
C PHE A 81 -6.79 0.32 10.52
N ASN A 82 -5.68 1.01 10.70
CA ASN A 82 -4.58 1.02 9.72
C ASN A 82 -3.74 -0.27 9.76
N ILE A 83 -4.31 -1.38 9.24
CA ILE A 83 -3.74 -2.74 9.27
C ILE A 83 -2.36 -2.75 8.63
N SER A 84 -2.23 -2.32 7.35
CA SER A 84 -0.95 -2.35 6.64
C SER A 84 0.13 -1.45 7.26
N SER A 85 -0.26 -0.35 7.93
CA SER A 85 0.68 0.47 8.69
C SER A 85 1.21 -0.27 9.92
N THR A 86 0.36 -1.01 10.61
CA THR A 86 0.75 -1.86 11.74
C THR A 86 1.65 -3.01 11.28
N VAL A 87 1.31 -3.65 10.15
CA VAL A 87 2.14 -4.69 9.50
C VAL A 87 3.54 -4.18 9.19
N ALA A 88 3.69 -2.93 8.72
CA ALA A 88 4.99 -2.36 8.41
C ALA A 88 5.94 -2.35 9.62
N PHE A 89 5.45 -2.03 10.82
CA PHE A 89 6.25 -2.11 12.06
C PHE A 89 6.66 -3.55 12.41
N VAL A 90 5.74 -4.51 12.23
CA VAL A 90 6.01 -5.93 12.49
C VAL A 90 7.13 -6.44 11.59
N LEU A 91 7.07 -6.11 10.29
CA LEU A 91 8.07 -6.52 9.31
C LEU A 91 9.44 -5.86 9.57
N ALA A 92 9.45 -4.56 9.86
CA ALA A 92 10.68 -3.84 10.19
C ALA A 92 11.35 -4.39 11.46
N GLY A 93 10.57 -4.82 12.45
CA GLY A 93 11.06 -5.52 13.64
C GLY A 93 11.76 -6.85 13.33
N LEU A 94 11.50 -7.42 12.16
CA LEU A 94 12.17 -8.62 11.62
C LEU A 94 13.33 -8.28 10.67
N ASN A 95 13.81 -7.06 10.68
CA ASN A 95 14.88 -6.55 9.80
C ASN A 95 14.54 -6.63 8.30
N ILE A 96 13.27 -6.54 7.95
CA ILE A 96 12.84 -6.39 6.56
C ILE A 96 12.75 -4.90 6.24
N PRO A 97 13.50 -4.39 5.25
CA PRO A 97 13.40 -3.00 4.85
C PRO A 97 12.04 -2.71 4.22
N VAL A 98 11.20 -1.95 4.91
CA VAL A 98 9.86 -1.56 4.45
C VAL A 98 9.84 -0.08 4.09
N ALA A 99 9.59 0.22 2.83
CA ALA A 99 9.36 1.57 2.35
C ALA A 99 7.86 1.71 2.04
N LYS A 100 7.08 2.05 3.08
CA LYS A 100 5.63 2.08 2.96
C LYS A 100 5.15 3.36 2.30
N HIS A 101 4.62 3.24 1.08
CA HIS A 101 3.92 4.35 0.43
C HIS A 101 2.53 4.53 1.05
N GLY A 102 2.20 5.75 1.46
CA GLY A 102 0.95 6.02 2.17
C GLY A 102 0.44 7.45 1.96
N ASN A 103 -0.81 7.69 2.38
CA ASN A 103 -1.45 8.99 2.21
C ASN A 103 -2.34 9.31 3.42
N ARG A 104 -2.86 10.55 3.45
CA ARG A 104 -4.01 10.91 4.27
C ARG A 104 -5.26 10.25 3.70
N SER A 105 -6.25 10.08 4.55
CA SER A 105 -7.55 9.58 4.13
C SER A 105 -8.21 10.49 3.09
N VAL A 106 -8.84 9.87 2.08
CA VAL A 106 -9.72 10.54 1.14
C VAL A 106 -11.18 10.16 1.38
N SER A 107 -11.44 8.92 1.81
CA SER A 107 -12.79 8.35 1.99
C SER A 107 -13.01 7.71 3.36
N SER A 108 -11.97 7.27 4.06
CA SER A 108 -12.04 6.70 5.40
C SER A 108 -11.87 7.78 6.49
N ARG A 109 -12.06 7.40 7.75
CA ARG A 109 -11.93 8.33 8.89
C ARG A 109 -10.47 8.69 9.21
N SER A 110 -9.50 7.84 8.81
CA SER A 110 -8.10 8.02 9.15
C SER A 110 -7.21 7.32 8.11
N GLY A 111 -6.30 8.07 7.49
CA GLY A 111 -5.26 7.53 6.62
C GLY A 111 -4.00 7.17 7.40
N SER A 112 -3.03 6.52 6.73
CA SER A 112 -1.77 6.12 7.36
C SER A 112 -1.00 7.33 7.92
N ALA A 113 -0.95 8.44 7.19
CA ALA A 113 -0.27 9.66 7.64
C ALA A 113 -0.91 10.24 8.91
N ASP A 114 -2.24 10.23 9.01
CA ASP A 114 -2.96 10.79 10.15
C ASP A 114 -2.68 10.02 11.44
N VAL A 115 -2.58 8.69 11.35
CA VAL A 115 -2.23 7.81 12.49
C VAL A 115 -0.79 8.02 12.92
N LEU A 116 0.14 8.14 11.96
CA LEU A 116 1.56 8.36 12.27
C LEU A 116 1.79 9.69 12.98
N GLU A 117 1.10 10.76 12.57
CA GLU A 117 1.13 12.04 13.29
C GLU A 117 0.61 11.88 14.73
N SER A 118 -0.47 11.12 14.92
CA SER A 118 -1.01 10.83 16.26
C SER A 118 -0.06 10.01 17.14
N LEU A 119 0.90 9.32 16.50
CA LEU A 119 1.97 8.57 17.17
C LEU A 119 3.27 9.40 17.33
N ASN A 120 3.26 10.69 17.03
CA ASN A 120 4.44 11.58 17.02
C ASN A 120 5.55 11.11 16.06
N ILE A 121 5.18 10.45 14.96
CA ILE A 121 6.10 10.08 13.89
C ILE A 121 6.02 11.14 12.78
N PRO A 122 7.14 11.77 12.39
CA PRO A 122 7.12 12.80 11.37
C PRO A 122 6.80 12.22 10.00
N ILE A 123 5.83 12.80 9.30
CA ILE A 123 5.43 12.37 7.95
C ILE A 123 5.95 13.30 6.84
N VAL A 124 6.33 14.52 7.17
CA VAL A 124 6.94 15.48 6.25
C VAL A 124 8.41 15.62 6.61
N GLN A 125 9.25 15.02 5.80
CA GLN A 125 10.71 14.97 5.99
C GLN A 125 11.41 15.16 4.64
N SER A 126 12.70 15.51 4.65
CA SER A 126 13.50 15.44 3.42
C SER A 126 13.63 13.99 2.93
N HIS A 127 13.91 13.82 1.65
CA HIS A 127 14.10 12.48 1.08
C HIS A 127 15.28 11.75 1.74
N GLU A 128 16.34 12.47 2.08
CA GLU A 128 17.52 11.94 2.79
C GLU A 128 17.15 11.46 4.20
N ALA A 129 16.31 12.21 4.92
CA ALA A 129 15.84 11.82 6.25
C ALA A 129 14.97 10.55 6.19
N MET A 130 14.12 10.42 5.16
CA MET A 130 13.32 9.21 4.93
C MET A 130 14.23 7.99 4.67
N LEU A 131 15.30 8.14 3.88
CA LEU A 131 16.27 7.05 3.66
C LEU A 131 17.07 6.72 4.92
N ALA A 132 17.49 7.73 5.69
CA ALA A 132 18.16 7.52 6.97
C ALA A 132 17.27 6.76 7.98
N ASP A 133 15.98 7.06 8.02
CA ASP A 133 15.03 6.29 8.84
C ASP A 133 14.94 4.84 8.36
N LEU A 134 14.86 4.59 7.05
CA LEU A 134 14.85 3.26 6.47
C LEU A 134 16.11 2.44 6.83
N GLU A 135 17.28 3.05 6.71
CA GLU A 135 18.57 2.42 7.05
C GLU A 135 18.69 2.12 8.54
N ARG A 136 18.24 3.02 9.40
CA ARG A 136 18.35 2.92 10.86
C ARG A 136 17.33 1.96 11.47
N THR A 137 16.11 1.93 10.94
CA THR A 137 14.96 1.25 11.58
C THR A 137 14.36 0.16 10.71
N ASN A 138 14.83 -0.03 9.49
CA ASN A 138 14.18 -0.84 8.45
C ASN A 138 12.76 -0.36 8.08
N LEU A 139 12.37 0.87 8.42
CA LEU A 139 11.05 1.40 8.10
C LEU A 139 11.14 2.87 7.72
N SER A 140 10.54 3.19 6.58
CA SER A 140 10.26 4.58 6.20
C SER A 140 8.84 4.71 5.66
N PHE A 141 8.17 5.80 6.03
CA PHE A 141 6.86 6.16 5.50
C PHE A 141 7.01 7.23 4.42
N LEU A 142 6.61 6.87 3.21
CA LEU A 142 6.69 7.71 2.04
C LEU A 142 5.35 8.41 1.82
N PHE A 143 5.23 9.65 2.29
CA PHE A 143 3.98 10.40 2.25
C PHE A 143 3.70 10.94 0.84
N ALA A 144 2.70 10.38 0.16
CA ALA A 144 2.43 10.60 -1.25
C ALA A 144 2.27 12.08 -1.65
N GLN A 145 1.60 12.90 -0.83
CA GLN A 145 1.38 14.33 -1.15
C GLN A 145 2.69 15.15 -1.08
N HIS A 146 3.65 14.70 -0.28
CA HIS A 146 4.97 15.33 -0.19
C HIS A 146 5.89 14.87 -1.32
N ILE A 147 5.86 13.58 -1.64
CA ILE A 147 6.75 12.94 -2.60
C ILE A 147 6.35 13.21 -4.06
N HIS A 148 5.05 13.35 -4.34
CA HIS A 148 4.52 13.50 -5.70
C HIS A 148 3.90 14.89 -5.93
N PRO A 149 4.70 15.96 -6.00
CA PRO A 149 4.16 17.32 -6.21
C PRO A 149 3.41 17.45 -7.54
N VAL A 150 3.75 16.63 -8.55
CA VAL A 150 3.06 16.59 -9.85
C VAL A 150 1.56 16.31 -9.70
N MET A 151 1.15 15.55 -8.68
CA MET A 151 -0.25 15.24 -8.42
C MET A 151 -1.10 16.46 -8.07
N LYS A 152 -0.51 17.57 -7.61
CA LYS A 152 -1.25 18.80 -7.30
C LYS A 152 -2.05 19.31 -8.48
N HIS A 153 -1.57 19.08 -9.69
CA HIS A 153 -2.23 19.56 -10.92
C HIS A 153 -3.54 18.81 -11.22
N VAL A 154 -3.61 17.51 -10.93
CA VAL A 154 -4.80 16.68 -11.22
C VAL A 154 -5.80 16.59 -10.04
N MET A 155 -5.37 16.93 -8.84
CA MET A 155 -6.22 16.84 -7.65
C MET A 155 -7.52 17.67 -7.71
N PRO A 156 -7.53 18.93 -8.20
CA PRO A 156 -8.78 19.69 -8.34
C PRO A 156 -9.78 19.00 -9.26
N VAL A 157 -9.32 18.46 -10.39
CA VAL A 157 -10.15 17.72 -11.35
C VAL A 157 -10.75 16.47 -10.70
N ARG A 158 -9.94 15.67 -10.00
CA ARG A 158 -10.40 14.48 -9.29
C ARG A 158 -11.49 14.79 -8.27
N LYS A 159 -11.30 15.87 -7.49
CA LYS A 159 -12.32 16.32 -6.51
C LYS A 159 -13.63 16.72 -7.19
N ARG A 160 -13.56 17.45 -8.32
CA ARG A 160 -14.74 17.89 -9.07
C ARG A 160 -15.48 16.73 -9.72
N LEU A 161 -14.78 15.76 -10.27
CA LEU A 161 -15.37 14.57 -10.90
C LEU A 161 -16.14 13.70 -9.88
N ALA A 162 -15.73 13.71 -8.63
CA ALA A 162 -16.35 12.96 -7.53
C ALA A 162 -16.64 11.48 -7.88
N THR A 163 -15.80 10.88 -8.72
CA THR A 163 -15.93 9.49 -9.16
C THR A 163 -14.57 8.80 -9.20
N ALA A 164 -14.57 7.46 -9.04
CA ALA A 164 -13.35 6.67 -9.18
C ALA A 164 -12.78 6.77 -10.60
N THR A 165 -11.48 6.88 -10.72
CA THR A 165 -10.70 6.93 -11.96
C THR A 165 -9.46 6.07 -11.80
N ILE A 166 -8.62 5.95 -12.84
CA ILE A 166 -7.33 5.24 -12.78
C ILE A 166 -6.49 5.63 -11.55
N PHE A 167 -6.56 6.87 -11.09
CA PHE A 167 -5.84 7.34 -9.90
C PHE A 167 -6.28 6.68 -8.58
N ASN A 168 -7.46 6.06 -8.53
CA ASN A 168 -7.90 5.28 -7.37
C ASN A 168 -7.29 3.89 -7.32
N GLN A 169 -6.72 3.42 -8.42
CA GLN A 169 -6.11 2.09 -8.54
C GLN A 169 -4.59 2.14 -8.44
N ILE A 170 -3.95 3.19 -8.97
CA ILE A 170 -2.49 3.23 -9.13
C ILE A 170 -1.71 3.70 -7.89
N GLY A 171 -2.37 4.18 -6.83
CA GLY A 171 -1.69 4.66 -5.63
C GLY A 171 -0.59 3.71 -5.13
N PRO A 172 -0.86 2.41 -4.95
CA PRO A 172 0.13 1.41 -4.57
C PRO A 172 1.30 1.26 -5.55
N LEU A 173 1.08 1.59 -6.82
CA LEU A 173 2.08 1.44 -7.88
C LEU A 173 3.04 2.63 -7.97
N THR A 174 2.82 3.72 -7.23
CA THR A 174 3.61 4.96 -7.38
C THR A 174 4.75 5.12 -6.38
N ASN A 175 5.13 4.07 -5.65
CA ASN A 175 6.24 4.11 -4.71
C ASN A 175 7.55 4.50 -5.45
N PRO A 176 8.21 5.63 -5.08
CA PRO A 176 9.35 6.17 -5.81
C PRO A 176 10.62 5.31 -5.69
N LEU A 177 10.71 4.46 -4.67
CA LEU A 177 11.82 3.51 -4.49
C LEU A 177 11.73 2.28 -5.40
N LYS A 178 10.68 2.17 -6.22
CA LYS A 178 10.50 1.11 -7.23
C LYS A 178 10.73 -0.29 -6.64
N PRO A 179 10.00 -0.68 -5.57
CA PRO A 179 10.24 -1.92 -4.86
C PRO A 179 10.18 -3.13 -5.81
N LYS A 180 11.14 -4.04 -5.66
CA LYS A 180 11.17 -5.32 -6.41
C LYS A 180 10.29 -6.37 -5.77
N ARG A 181 9.86 -6.14 -4.53
CA ARG A 181 8.95 -6.99 -3.76
C ARG A 181 7.80 -6.15 -3.25
N GLN A 182 6.56 -6.61 -3.47
CA GLN A 182 5.40 -5.79 -3.11
C GLN A 182 4.16 -6.65 -2.81
N LEU A 183 3.46 -6.34 -1.70
CA LEU A 183 2.14 -6.86 -1.38
C LEU A 183 1.12 -5.74 -1.58
N ILE A 184 0.15 -5.95 -2.46
CA ILE A 184 -0.91 -4.98 -2.73
C ILE A 184 -2.28 -5.60 -2.44
N GLY A 185 -3.07 -4.92 -1.62
CA GLY A 185 -4.47 -5.22 -1.46
C GLY A 185 -5.36 -4.46 -2.46
N VAL A 186 -6.43 -5.10 -2.92
CA VAL A 186 -7.38 -4.52 -3.87
C VAL A 186 -8.82 -4.65 -3.37
N TYR A 187 -9.60 -3.56 -3.46
CA TYR A 187 -10.98 -3.52 -2.97
C TYR A 187 -11.98 -4.33 -3.81
N HIS A 188 -11.61 -4.75 -5.02
CA HIS A 188 -12.48 -5.50 -5.91
C HIS A 188 -11.73 -6.66 -6.57
N PRO A 189 -12.31 -7.88 -6.67
CA PRO A 189 -11.61 -9.06 -7.17
C PRO A 189 -11.19 -8.94 -8.64
N SER A 190 -11.91 -8.16 -9.46
CA SER A 190 -11.53 -7.92 -10.87
C SER A 190 -10.19 -7.17 -11.03
N LEU A 191 -9.69 -6.54 -9.95
CA LEU A 191 -8.42 -5.83 -9.98
C LEU A 191 -7.21 -6.74 -9.73
N ILE A 192 -7.40 -7.97 -9.26
CA ILE A 192 -6.30 -8.86 -8.88
C ILE A 192 -5.33 -9.08 -10.06
N GLU A 193 -5.84 -9.58 -11.19
CA GLU A 193 -5.02 -9.85 -12.39
C GLU A 193 -4.43 -8.57 -12.99
N LYS A 194 -5.24 -7.52 -13.07
CA LYS A 194 -4.83 -6.23 -13.62
C LYS A 194 -3.68 -5.62 -12.79
N MET A 195 -3.80 -5.64 -11.45
CA MET A 195 -2.78 -5.13 -10.55
C MET A 195 -1.49 -5.93 -10.64
N ALA A 196 -1.58 -7.26 -10.62
CA ALA A 196 -0.41 -8.13 -10.76
C ALA A 196 0.31 -7.91 -12.09
N THR A 197 -0.42 -7.74 -13.19
CA THR A 197 0.14 -7.43 -14.50
C THR A 197 0.82 -6.06 -14.51
N ALA A 198 0.19 -5.03 -13.95
CA ALA A 198 0.78 -3.70 -13.84
C ALA A 198 2.07 -3.70 -12.97
N MET A 199 2.08 -4.43 -11.87
CA MET A 199 3.28 -4.62 -11.03
C MET A 199 4.44 -5.21 -11.84
N ARG A 200 4.17 -6.26 -12.64
CA ARG A 200 5.21 -6.90 -13.49
C ARG A 200 5.72 -5.95 -14.57
N HIS A 201 4.87 -5.16 -15.21
CA HIS A 201 5.29 -4.10 -16.16
C HIS A 201 6.18 -3.05 -15.50
N LEU A 202 6.00 -2.79 -14.21
CA LEU A 202 6.82 -1.87 -13.41
C LEU A 202 8.10 -2.52 -12.86
N GLY A 203 8.38 -3.76 -13.23
CA GLY A 203 9.59 -4.47 -12.85
C GLY A 203 9.60 -5.02 -11.42
N VAL A 204 8.42 -5.22 -10.81
CA VAL A 204 8.29 -6.00 -9.58
C VAL A 204 8.61 -7.46 -9.91
N GLU A 205 9.58 -8.03 -9.20
CA GLU A 205 10.08 -9.38 -9.47
C GLU A 205 9.29 -10.44 -8.70
N ARG A 206 8.87 -10.09 -7.48
CA ARG A 206 8.09 -10.96 -6.62
C ARG A 206 6.97 -10.16 -5.97
N GLY A 207 5.73 -10.54 -6.23
CA GLY A 207 4.57 -9.79 -5.77
C GLY A 207 3.41 -10.66 -5.36
N MET A 208 2.55 -10.08 -4.55
CA MET A 208 1.29 -10.68 -4.15
C MET A 208 0.20 -9.64 -4.23
N VAL A 209 -0.94 -10.02 -4.80
CA VAL A 209 -2.16 -9.21 -4.81
C VAL A 209 -3.23 -9.95 -4.02
N VAL A 210 -3.85 -9.29 -3.06
CA VAL A 210 -4.89 -9.88 -2.21
C VAL A 210 -6.20 -9.10 -2.30
N HIS A 211 -7.31 -9.84 -2.32
CA HIS A 211 -8.65 -9.30 -2.12
C HIS A 211 -9.27 -10.03 -0.93
N GLY A 212 -9.55 -9.28 0.13
CA GLY A 212 -10.02 -9.83 1.39
C GLY A 212 -11.51 -10.17 1.39
N ALA A 213 -11.85 -11.17 2.17
CA ALA A 213 -13.24 -11.53 2.42
C ALA A 213 -14.04 -10.33 2.96
N GLY A 214 -15.20 -10.09 2.37
CA GLY A 214 -16.04 -8.93 2.69
C GLY A 214 -15.69 -7.67 1.90
N GLY A 215 -14.81 -7.76 0.90
CA GLY A 215 -14.45 -6.65 0.00
C GLY A 215 -13.28 -5.80 0.49
N LEU A 216 -12.51 -6.30 1.46
CA LEU A 216 -11.39 -5.57 2.04
C LEU A 216 -10.20 -5.52 1.08
N ASP A 217 -9.50 -4.41 1.00
CA ASP A 217 -8.24 -4.26 0.28
C ASP A 217 -7.00 -4.68 1.13
N GLU A 218 -7.20 -5.64 2.00
CA GLU A 218 -6.22 -6.35 2.81
C GLU A 218 -6.76 -7.76 3.10
N ALA A 219 -5.93 -8.71 3.49
CA ALA A 219 -6.44 -9.99 3.95
C ALA A 219 -7.29 -9.82 5.20
N SER A 220 -8.46 -10.45 5.20
CA SER A 220 -9.51 -10.30 6.20
C SER A 220 -9.66 -11.57 7.04
N LEU A 221 -10.13 -11.43 8.26
CA LEU A 221 -10.53 -12.57 9.12
C LEU A 221 -11.96 -13.04 8.84
N ALA A 222 -12.74 -12.34 8.02
CA ALA A 222 -14.14 -12.65 7.79
C ALA A 222 -14.39 -13.93 6.96
N GLY A 223 -13.36 -14.48 6.33
CA GLY A 223 -13.44 -15.69 5.53
C GLY A 223 -12.26 -15.88 4.59
N ARG A 224 -12.51 -16.55 3.46
CA ARG A 224 -11.48 -16.81 2.44
C ARG A 224 -11.10 -15.55 1.68
N ASN A 225 -9.81 -15.34 1.54
CA ASN A 225 -9.20 -14.24 0.81
C ASN A 225 -8.66 -14.74 -0.52
N ASP A 226 -8.95 -14.05 -1.61
CA ASP A 226 -8.39 -14.36 -2.92
C ASP A 226 -6.98 -13.80 -3.04
N VAL A 227 -6.03 -14.63 -3.48
CA VAL A 227 -4.62 -14.27 -3.59
C VAL A 227 -4.08 -14.66 -4.96
N LEU A 228 -3.37 -13.74 -5.59
CA LEU A 228 -2.49 -14.02 -6.71
C LEU A 228 -1.05 -13.71 -6.30
N PHE A 229 -0.20 -14.72 -6.37
CA PHE A 229 1.22 -14.60 -6.12
C PHE A 229 2.01 -14.77 -7.42
N PHE A 230 3.06 -13.99 -7.61
CA PHE A 230 4.02 -14.21 -8.70
C PHE A 230 5.47 -14.06 -8.24
N ASN A 231 6.36 -14.80 -8.90
CA ASN A 231 7.80 -14.72 -8.72
C ASN A 231 8.45 -14.96 -10.09
N GLY A 232 8.93 -13.90 -10.72
CA GLY A 232 9.29 -13.92 -12.14
C GLY A 232 8.09 -14.34 -12.99
N ASP A 233 8.27 -15.41 -13.78
CA ASP A 233 7.23 -15.95 -14.66
C ASP A 233 6.27 -16.93 -13.97
N LYS A 234 6.60 -17.36 -12.76
CA LYS A 234 5.73 -18.26 -12.01
C LYS A 234 4.59 -17.46 -11.41
N VAL A 235 3.36 -17.85 -11.73
CA VAL A 235 2.13 -17.26 -11.21
C VAL A 235 1.28 -18.35 -10.56
N ALA A 236 0.78 -18.09 -9.36
CA ALA A 236 -0.13 -18.97 -8.63
C ALA A 236 -1.32 -18.18 -8.11
N ARG A 237 -2.52 -18.73 -8.27
CA ARG A 237 -3.76 -18.19 -7.68
C ARG A 237 -4.31 -19.20 -6.69
N TYR A 238 -4.63 -18.74 -5.51
CA TYR A 238 -5.17 -19.57 -4.43
C TYR A 238 -5.99 -18.73 -3.47
N THR A 239 -6.66 -19.39 -2.53
CA THR A 239 -7.39 -18.73 -1.46
C THR A 239 -6.71 -18.99 -0.12
N VAL A 240 -6.82 -18.05 0.79
CA VAL A 240 -6.31 -18.15 2.17
C VAL A 240 -7.44 -17.97 3.14
N ASP A 241 -7.69 -19.00 3.95
CA ASP A 241 -8.60 -18.89 5.10
C ASP A 241 -7.78 -18.65 6.37
N PRO A 242 -8.18 -17.73 7.27
CA PRO A 242 -7.51 -17.57 8.56
C PRO A 242 -7.32 -18.89 9.32
N LEU A 243 -8.29 -19.79 9.25
CA LEU A 243 -8.22 -21.11 9.91
C LEU A 243 -7.08 -21.99 9.39
N ASP A 244 -6.69 -21.85 8.12
CA ASP A 244 -5.61 -22.62 7.52
C ASP A 244 -4.23 -22.31 8.16
N VAL A 245 -4.12 -21.13 8.78
CA VAL A 245 -2.88 -20.66 9.41
C VAL A 245 -2.97 -20.59 10.94
N GLY A 246 -4.07 -21.12 11.52
CA GLY A 246 -4.26 -21.18 12.97
C GLY A 246 -4.83 -19.92 13.60
N LEU A 247 -5.38 -19.01 12.79
CA LEU A 247 -6.07 -17.81 13.26
C LEU A 247 -7.59 -18.01 13.23
N MET A 248 -8.30 -17.34 14.15
CA MET A 248 -9.75 -17.43 14.22
C MET A 248 -10.41 -16.46 13.23
N ARG A 249 -11.55 -16.86 12.66
CA ARG A 249 -12.39 -15.94 11.89
C ARG A 249 -13.03 -14.91 12.79
N ALA A 250 -13.14 -13.69 12.30
CA ALA A 250 -13.83 -12.59 12.97
C ALA A 250 -14.59 -11.74 11.94
N PRO A 251 -15.73 -11.14 12.30
CA PRO A 251 -16.47 -10.26 11.40
C PRO A 251 -15.68 -8.97 11.14
N LEU A 252 -15.94 -8.30 10.00
CA LEU A 252 -15.28 -7.03 9.66
C LEU A 252 -15.48 -5.95 10.74
N SER A 253 -16.63 -5.97 11.44
CA SER A 253 -16.89 -5.05 12.53
C SER A 253 -15.89 -5.14 13.69
N ALA A 254 -15.22 -6.29 13.87
CA ALA A 254 -14.15 -6.46 14.86
C ALA A 254 -12.83 -5.77 14.48
N LEU A 255 -12.72 -5.31 13.22
CA LEU A 255 -11.55 -4.60 12.67
C LEU A 255 -11.81 -3.11 12.49
N GLN A 256 -12.97 -2.63 12.93
CA GLN A 256 -13.40 -1.27 12.67
C GLN A 256 -12.47 -0.26 13.33
N GLY A 257 -12.04 0.72 12.53
CA GLY A 257 -11.27 1.86 12.98
C GLY A 257 -12.13 3.05 13.37
N GLY A 258 -11.48 4.10 13.81
CA GLY A 258 -12.09 5.33 14.26
C GLY A 258 -11.32 6.57 13.81
N THR A 259 -11.19 7.52 14.72
CA THR A 259 -10.34 8.71 14.58
C THR A 259 -8.86 8.31 14.49
N PRO A 260 -7.96 9.20 14.02
CA PRO A 260 -6.53 8.94 14.04
C PRO A 260 -5.99 8.52 15.40
N ALA A 261 -6.47 9.13 16.48
CA ALA A 261 -6.05 8.81 17.83
C ALA A 261 -6.51 7.40 18.27
N GLU A 262 -7.75 7.00 17.94
CA GLU A 262 -8.27 5.66 18.22
C GLU A 262 -7.51 4.59 17.43
N ASN A 263 -7.20 4.86 16.17
CA ASN A 263 -6.42 3.94 15.35
C ASN A 263 -4.96 3.85 15.82
N ALA A 264 -4.38 4.95 16.29
CA ALA A 264 -3.06 4.95 16.93
C ALA A 264 -3.04 4.11 18.20
N ALA A 265 -4.09 4.20 19.03
CA ALA A 265 -4.23 3.37 20.23
C ALA A 265 -4.34 1.87 19.87
N THR A 266 -5.14 1.52 18.86
CA THR A 266 -5.25 0.13 18.38
C THR A 266 -3.91 -0.39 17.87
N LEU A 267 -3.19 0.40 17.07
CA LEU A 267 -1.85 0.06 16.57
C LEU A 267 -0.89 -0.19 17.74
N LEU A 268 -0.85 0.70 18.72
CA LEU A 268 -0.01 0.54 19.93
C LEU A 268 -0.37 -0.72 20.71
N ALA A 269 -1.66 -1.00 20.91
CA ALA A 269 -2.14 -2.18 21.61
C ALA A 269 -1.66 -3.46 20.91
N VAL A 270 -1.81 -3.55 19.58
CA VAL A 270 -1.32 -4.68 18.78
C VAL A 270 0.20 -4.84 18.91
N LEU A 271 0.98 -3.77 18.72
CA LEU A 271 2.44 -3.83 18.83
C LEU A 271 2.94 -4.11 20.24
N SER A 272 2.11 -3.87 21.25
CA SER A 272 2.38 -4.19 22.67
C SER A 272 1.95 -5.61 23.06
N GLY A 273 1.41 -6.40 22.12
CA GLY A 273 1.08 -7.81 22.33
C GLY A 273 -0.37 -8.08 22.73
N GLU A 274 -1.27 -7.08 22.71
CA GLU A 274 -2.69 -7.30 23.00
C GLU A 274 -3.28 -8.34 22.04
N GLN A 275 -3.98 -9.33 22.61
CA GLN A 275 -4.59 -10.42 21.84
C GLN A 275 -5.94 -10.00 21.28
N GLY A 276 -6.35 -10.61 20.16
CA GLY A 276 -7.66 -10.40 19.56
C GLY A 276 -7.62 -10.17 18.06
N PRO A 277 -8.78 -9.90 17.44
CA PRO A 277 -8.92 -9.80 15.99
C PRO A 277 -8.01 -8.76 15.33
N ALA A 278 -7.75 -7.64 16.00
CA ALA A 278 -6.84 -6.61 15.46
C ALA A 278 -5.40 -7.13 15.31
N ARG A 279 -4.92 -7.90 16.28
CA ARG A 279 -3.63 -8.59 16.20
C ARG A 279 -3.65 -9.68 15.13
N ASP A 280 -4.68 -10.52 15.12
CA ASP A 280 -4.76 -11.65 14.20
C ASP A 280 -4.78 -11.22 12.73
N VAL A 281 -5.49 -10.15 12.38
CA VAL A 281 -5.47 -9.62 11.02
C VAL A 281 -4.10 -9.06 10.64
N VAL A 282 -3.39 -8.45 11.57
CA VAL A 282 -2.01 -7.98 11.36
C VAL A 282 -1.08 -9.18 11.13
N LEU A 283 -1.20 -10.24 11.92
CA LEU A 283 -0.41 -11.46 11.75
C LEU A 283 -0.66 -12.12 10.38
N LEU A 284 -1.92 -12.18 9.94
CA LEU A 284 -2.28 -12.73 8.62
C LEU A 284 -1.63 -11.93 7.48
N ASN A 285 -1.75 -10.61 7.51
CA ASN A 285 -1.17 -9.74 6.47
C ASN A 285 0.36 -9.69 6.54
N ALA A 286 0.95 -9.74 7.72
CA ALA A 286 2.39 -9.88 7.89
C ALA A 286 2.91 -11.21 7.32
N ALA A 287 2.19 -12.31 7.51
CA ALA A 287 2.54 -13.60 6.93
C ALA A 287 2.55 -13.58 5.39
N LEU A 288 1.54 -12.94 4.76
CA LEU A 288 1.51 -12.72 3.32
C LEU A 288 2.71 -11.88 2.84
N ALA A 289 3.04 -10.83 3.57
CA ALA A 289 4.17 -9.97 3.28
C ALA A 289 5.52 -10.71 3.43
N LEU A 290 5.70 -11.54 4.47
CA LEU A 290 6.88 -12.38 4.68
C LEU A 290 7.06 -13.43 3.56
N CYS A 291 5.97 -14.07 3.13
CA CYS A 291 5.98 -14.94 1.97
C CYS A 291 6.32 -14.16 0.69
N THR A 292 5.79 -12.96 0.52
CA THR A 292 6.09 -12.08 -0.62
C THR A 292 7.56 -11.67 -0.62
N TYR A 293 8.11 -11.32 0.53
CA TYR A 293 9.52 -10.97 0.65
C TYR A 293 10.43 -12.18 0.41
N GLY A 294 9.99 -13.37 0.79
CA GLY A 294 10.71 -14.63 0.60
C GLY A 294 11.48 -15.10 1.84
N THR A 295 11.20 -14.52 3.00
CA THR A 295 11.80 -14.92 4.28
C THR A 295 11.26 -16.26 4.78
N VAL A 296 9.98 -16.54 4.48
CA VAL A 296 9.29 -17.77 4.86
C VAL A 296 8.71 -18.47 3.63
N GLN A 297 8.47 -19.77 3.73
CA GLN A 297 7.90 -20.57 2.64
C GLN A 297 6.40 -20.81 2.78
N THR A 298 5.88 -20.74 4.00
CA THR A 298 4.46 -20.99 4.30
C THR A 298 3.86 -19.84 5.12
N LEU A 299 2.55 -19.61 4.94
CA LEU A 299 1.84 -18.61 5.73
C LEU A 299 1.81 -18.95 7.23
N ARG A 300 1.75 -20.23 7.59
CA ARG A 300 1.78 -20.67 9.00
C ARG A 300 3.11 -20.31 9.66
N GLU A 301 4.22 -20.52 8.97
CA GLU A 301 5.54 -20.07 9.40
C GLU A 301 5.57 -18.54 9.51
N GLY A 302 5.00 -17.82 8.53
CA GLY A 302 4.89 -16.38 8.54
C GLY A 302 4.12 -15.84 9.75
N VAL A 303 3.01 -16.47 10.12
CA VAL A 303 2.26 -16.12 11.34
C VAL A 303 3.13 -16.30 12.58
N ALA A 304 3.86 -17.42 12.70
CA ALA A 304 4.72 -17.67 13.86
C ALA A 304 5.86 -16.63 13.97
N VAL A 305 6.50 -16.30 12.85
CA VAL A 305 7.58 -15.28 12.80
C VAL A 305 7.04 -13.89 13.13
N ALA A 306 5.88 -13.50 12.59
CA ALA A 306 5.24 -12.23 12.91
C ALA A 306 4.81 -12.14 14.38
N THR A 307 4.32 -13.25 14.95
CA THR A 307 4.00 -13.38 16.38
C THR A 307 5.22 -13.10 17.24
N ALA A 308 6.36 -13.70 16.94
CA ALA A 308 7.61 -13.46 17.66
C ALA A 308 8.04 -11.98 17.61
N SER A 309 7.91 -11.31 16.45
CA SER A 309 8.23 -9.88 16.31
C SER A 309 7.44 -9.00 17.28
N ILE A 310 6.18 -9.32 17.51
CA ILE A 310 5.32 -8.60 18.45
C ILE A 310 5.67 -8.98 19.89
N ASP A 311 5.68 -10.26 20.22
CA ASP A 311 5.80 -10.77 21.60
C ASP A 311 7.18 -10.52 22.22
N GLU A 312 8.24 -10.49 21.41
CA GLU A 312 9.60 -10.14 21.83
C GLU A 312 9.85 -8.62 21.78
N GLY A 313 8.85 -7.83 21.45
CA GLY A 313 8.90 -6.37 21.45
C GLY A 313 9.77 -5.77 20.33
N HIS A 314 10.02 -6.52 19.24
CA HIS A 314 10.79 -6.00 18.11
C HIS A 314 10.01 -4.91 17.36
N ALA A 315 8.74 -5.17 17.07
CA ALA A 315 7.87 -4.23 16.35
C ALA A 315 7.67 -2.90 17.10
N ILE A 316 7.39 -2.96 18.40
CA ILE A 316 7.20 -1.75 19.23
C ILE A 316 8.50 -0.95 19.40
N ARG A 317 9.66 -1.60 19.33
CA ARG A 317 10.97 -0.93 19.37
C ARG A 317 11.19 -0.08 18.14
N VAL A 318 10.80 -0.55 16.94
CA VAL A 318 10.85 0.23 15.69
C VAL A 318 10.01 1.50 15.82
N LEU A 319 8.78 1.37 16.33
CA LEU A 319 7.91 2.53 16.55
C LEU A 319 8.59 3.56 17.45
N LYS A 320 9.12 3.15 18.61
CA LYS A 320 9.82 4.03 19.55
C LYS A 320 11.05 4.73 18.93
N GLN A 321 11.73 4.06 18.02
CA GLN A 321 12.88 4.65 17.32
C GLN A 321 12.46 5.72 16.30
N LEU A 322 11.29 5.58 15.67
CA LEU A 322 10.78 6.56 14.70
C LEU A 322 10.08 7.75 15.36
N GLN A 323 9.57 7.58 16.56
CA GLN A 323 9.02 8.70 17.33
C GLN A 323 10.11 9.74 17.61
N ARG A 324 9.82 11.00 17.31
CA ARG A 324 10.68 12.09 17.79
C ARG A 324 10.43 12.21 19.29
N THR A 325 11.47 12.01 20.09
CA THR A 325 11.49 12.54 21.45
C THR A 325 11.33 14.07 21.33
N GLU A 326 10.35 14.61 22.04
CA GLU A 326 10.34 16.05 22.29
C GLU A 326 11.68 16.38 22.95
N VAL A 327 12.62 16.88 22.16
CA VAL A 327 13.82 17.50 22.71
C VAL A 327 13.30 18.76 23.40
N GLY A 328 13.38 18.78 24.72
CA GLY A 328 12.78 19.75 25.60
C GLY A 328 12.84 21.17 25.07
N ALA A 329 11.69 21.83 25.17
CA ALA A 329 11.54 23.26 24.95
C ALA A 329 12.35 24.07 25.96
#